data_781959c2de78103113bacd1604bff94d
#
_entry.id   781959c2de78103113bacd1604bff94d
#
_cell.length_a   1.000
_cell.length_b   1.000
_cell.length_c   1.000
_cell.angle_alpha   90.00
_cell.angle_beta   90.00
_cell.angle_gamma   90.00
#
_symmetry.space_group_name_H-M   'P 1'
#
loop_
_entity.id
_entity.type
_entity.pdbx_description
1 polymer ?
#
loop_
_entity_poly.entity_id
_entity_poly.type
_entity_poly.pdbx_seq_one_letter_code
_entity_poly.pdbx_strand_id
1 'polypeptide(L)'
;MSRPQARPIPALRWWIGGVLFASTAINYIDRQTLSILAPYLKQDYHWTNADYADIAIAFRVAYSLGQTVWGRLIDRVGTRRGLTIGVTWYSIVSVLTSLANGFTSFAAFRFLLGAGESANWPGASKAVSEWFPKREREIGRAHV
;
A
#
# COMPACT_ATOMS: atom_id res chain seq x y z
N MET A 1 36.13 16.84 -14.87
CA MET A 1 35.00 16.18 -15.55
C MET A 1 33.72 16.62 -14.87
N SER A 2 33.03 17.61 -15.44
CA SER A 2 31.72 18.10 -14.95
C SER A 2 30.66 17.04 -15.25
N ARG A 3 29.97 16.54 -14.21
CA ARG A 3 28.80 15.66 -14.38
C ARG A 3 27.75 16.40 -15.19
N PRO A 4 27.16 15.78 -16.23
CA PRO A 4 26.07 16.40 -16.98
C PRO A 4 24.93 16.67 -15.99
N GLN A 5 24.59 17.93 -15.81
CA GLN A 5 23.41 18.34 -15.04
C GLN A 5 22.18 17.84 -15.82
N ALA A 6 21.54 16.80 -15.26
CA ALA A 6 20.25 16.34 -15.79
C ALA A 6 19.28 17.54 -15.78
N ARG A 7 18.68 17.83 -16.94
CA ARG A 7 17.70 18.91 -17.06
C ARG A 7 16.56 18.62 -16.07
N PRO A 8 16.20 19.57 -15.19
CA PRO A 8 15.10 19.36 -14.26
C PRO A 8 13.81 19.16 -15.06
N ILE A 9 13.14 18.03 -14.85
CA ILE A 9 11.81 17.78 -15.42
C ILE A 9 10.85 18.76 -14.76
N PRO A 10 10.21 19.69 -15.52
CA PRO A 10 9.31 20.66 -14.95
C PRO A 10 8.13 19.92 -14.27
N ALA A 11 7.81 20.34 -13.07
CA ALA A 11 6.71 19.78 -12.26
C ALA A 11 6.87 18.29 -11.82
N LEU A 12 8.09 17.70 -11.87
CA LEU A 12 8.33 16.30 -11.47
C LEU A 12 7.73 15.96 -10.09
N ARG A 13 7.78 16.90 -9.14
CA ARG A 13 7.20 16.72 -7.80
C ARG A 13 5.70 16.45 -7.83
N TRP A 14 4.95 17.11 -8.75
CA TRP A 14 3.52 16.90 -8.89
C TRP A 14 3.18 15.55 -9.53
N TRP A 15 4.03 15.09 -10.46
CA TRP A 15 3.91 13.73 -11.00
C TRP A 15 4.15 12.68 -9.92
N ILE A 16 5.16 12.89 -9.07
CA ILE A 16 5.42 12.01 -7.93
C ILE A 16 4.22 12.04 -6.97
N GLY A 17 3.70 13.22 -6.62
CA GLY A 17 2.49 13.34 -5.80
C GLY A 17 1.28 12.64 -6.40
N GLY A 18 1.05 12.78 -7.71
CA GLY A 18 -0.02 12.11 -8.43
C GLY A 18 0.09 10.58 -8.40
N VAL A 19 1.29 10.02 -8.57
CA VAL A 19 1.54 8.57 -8.47
C VAL A 19 1.32 8.07 -7.04
N LEU A 20 1.76 8.81 -6.03
CA LEU A 20 1.53 8.48 -4.63
C LEU A 20 0.03 8.50 -4.30
N PHE A 21 -0.68 9.52 -4.77
CA PHE A 21 -2.14 9.60 -4.63
C PHE A 21 -2.84 8.40 -5.28
N ALA A 22 -2.47 8.06 -6.51
CA ALA A 22 -3.04 6.91 -7.22
C ALA A 22 -2.78 5.59 -6.46
N SER A 23 -1.57 5.40 -5.95
CA SER A 23 -1.22 4.23 -5.11
C SER A 23 -2.09 4.16 -3.85
N THR A 24 -2.28 5.29 -3.17
CA THR A 24 -3.13 5.36 -1.98
C THR A 24 -4.59 5.08 -2.31
N ALA A 25 -5.10 5.64 -3.42
CA ALA A 25 -6.47 5.40 -3.87
C ALA A 25 -6.70 3.91 -4.18
N ILE A 26 -5.75 3.24 -4.84
CA ILE A 26 -5.82 1.80 -5.12
C ILE A 26 -5.89 1.00 -3.80
N ASN A 27 -5.05 1.31 -2.82
CA ASN A 27 -5.09 0.64 -1.51
C ASN A 27 -6.45 0.82 -0.82
N TYR A 28 -7.08 1.99 -0.92
CA TYR A 28 -8.42 2.21 -0.40
C TYR A 28 -9.47 1.38 -1.13
N ILE A 29 -9.38 1.28 -2.46
CA ILE A 29 -10.29 0.46 -3.28
C ILE A 29 -10.16 -1.02 -2.88
N ASP A 30 -8.94 -1.55 -2.73
CA ASP A 30 -8.69 -2.94 -2.32
C ASP A 30 -9.32 -3.26 -0.96
N ARG A 31 -9.25 -2.33 -0.01
CA ARG A 31 -9.90 -2.50 1.31
C ARG A 31 -11.42 -2.49 1.21
N GLN A 32 -11.99 -1.60 0.41
CA GLN A 32 -13.44 -1.52 0.20
C GLN A 32 -13.97 -2.74 -0.56
N THR A 33 -13.20 -3.30 -1.47
CA THR A 33 -13.57 -4.48 -2.25
C THR A 33 -13.98 -5.65 -1.34
N LEU A 34 -13.22 -5.93 -0.27
CA LEU A 34 -13.60 -6.98 0.67
C LEU A 34 -14.94 -6.68 1.36
N SER A 35 -15.16 -5.43 1.76
CA SER A 35 -16.40 -5.03 2.43
C SER A 35 -17.61 -5.16 1.51
N ILE A 36 -17.45 -4.80 0.22
CA ILE A 36 -18.50 -4.90 -0.78
C ILE A 36 -18.80 -6.37 -1.11
N LEU A 37 -17.78 -7.22 -1.19
CA LEU A 37 -17.93 -8.64 -1.48
C LEU A 37 -18.35 -9.47 -0.27
N ALA A 38 -18.29 -8.90 0.94
CA ALA A 38 -18.60 -9.63 2.18
C ALA A 38 -19.93 -10.39 2.17
N PRO A 39 -21.06 -9.83 1.71
CA PRO A 39 -22.32 -10.56 1.66
C PRO A 39 -22.26 -11.79 0.76
N TYR A 40 -21.63 -11.66 -0.41
CA TYR A 40 -21.48 -12.75 -1.39
C TYR A 40 -20.55 -13.85 -0.85
N LEU A 41 -19.38 -13.46 -0.32
CA LEU A 41 -18.42 -14.41 0.25
C LEU A 41 -19.01 -15.18 1.44
N LYS A 42 -19.79 -14.52 2.29
CA LYS A 42 -20.47 -15.18 3.40
C LYS A 42 -21.50 -16.19 2.92
N GLN A 43 -22.22 -15.89 1.87
CA GLN A 43 -23.21 -16.79 1.30
C GLN A 43 -22.53 -18.00 0.62
N ASP A 44 -21.51 -17.76 -0.21
CA ASP A 44 -20.84 -18.80 -0.98
C ASP A 44 -20.02 -19.75 -0.11
N TYR A 45 -19.34 -19.24 0.92
CA TYR A 45 -18.50 -20.02 1.83
C TYR A 45 -19.13 -20.33 3.18
N HIS A 46 -20.39 -19.95 3.39
CA HIS A 46 -21.11 -20.10 4.67
C HIS A 46 -20.38 -19.48 5.87
N TRP A 47 -19.68 -18.34 5.65
CA TRP A 47 -18.94 -17.66 6.69
C TRP A 47 -19.85 -16.92 7.67
N THR A 48 -19.47 -17.01 8.94
CA THR A 48 -20.06 -16.19 9.98
C THR A 48 -19.52 -14.76 9.99
N ASN A 49 -20.12 -13.88 10.78
CA ASN A 49 -19.59 -12.55 11.01
C ASN A 49 -18.22 -12.58 11.70
N ALA A 50 -17.96 -13.61 12.52
CA ALA A 50 -16.68 -13.82 13.19
C ALA A 50 -15.59 -14.17 12.16
N ASP A 51 -15.84 -15.10 11.25
CA ASP A 51 -14.88 -15.50 10.21
C ASP A 51 -14.46 -14.29 9.34
N TYR A 52 -15.44 -13.47 8.95
CA TYR A 52 -15.14 -12.24 8.22
C TYR A 52 -14.31 -11.25 9.06
N ALA A 53 -14.63 -11.09 10.32
CA ALA A 53 -13.88 -10.23 11.25
C ALA A 53 -12.44 -10.70 11.40
N ASP A 54 -12.20 -12.00 11.52
CA ASP A 54 -10.86 -12.59 11.65
C ASP A 54 -10.00 -12.35 10.40
N ILE A 55 -10.59 -12.46 9.20
CA ILE A 55 -9.90 -12.12 7.94
C ILE A 55 -9.53 -10.63 7.92
N ALA A 56 -10.43 -9.74 8.36
CA ALA A 56 -10.15 -8.31 8.43
C ALA A 56 -9.09 -7.98 9.51
N ILE A 57 -9.09 -8.69 10.63
CA ILE A 57 -8.08 -8.55 11.69
C ILE A 57 -6.71 -9.00 11.19
N ALA A 58 -6.62 -10.12 10.48
CA ALA A 58 -5.37 -10.61 9.90
C ALA A 58 -4.69 -9.54 9.03
N PHE A 59 -5.47 -8.85 8.19
CA PHE A 59 -4.96 -7.72 7.40
C PHE A 59 -4.46 -6.57 8.30
N ARG A 60 -5.26 -6.15 9.29
CA ARG A 60 -4.91 -5.02 10.16
C ARG A 60 -3.66 -5.26 10.99
N VAL A 61 -3.51 -6.47 11.53
CA VAL A 61 -2.32 -6.87 12.29
C VAL A 61 -1.08 -6.81 11.40
N ALA A 62 -1.13 -7.44 10.22
CA ALA A 62 -0.02 -7.40 9.27
C ALA A 62 0.32 -5.97 8.83
N TYR A 63 -0.70 -5.15 8.57
CA TYR A 63 -0.53 -3.75 8.20
C TYR A 63 0.16 -2.93 9.29
N SER A 64 -0.27 -3.08 10.54
CA SER A 64 0.30 -2.33 11.68
C SER A 64 1.76 -2.70 11.93
N LEU A 65 2.08 -3.99 11.94
CA LEU A 65 3.45 -4.49 12.11
C LEU A 65 4.33 -4.10 10.91
N GLY A 66 3.76 -4.24 9.73
CA GLY A 66 4.44 -3.95 8.46
C GLY A 66 4.88 -2.49 8.34
N GLN A 67 4.12 -1.52 8.82
CA GLN A 67 4.51 -0.09 8.78
C GLN A 67 5.87 0.15 9.44
N THR A 68 6.12 -0.47 10.57
CA THR A 68 7.42 -0.33 11.28
C THR A 68 8.55 -0.98 10.51
N VAL A 69 8.30 -2.15 9.94
CA VAL A 69 9.29 -2.88 9.13
C VAL A 69 9.61 -2.12 7.85
N TRP A 70 8.58 -1.68 7.12
CA TRP A 70 8.76 -0.91 5.88
C TRP A 70 9.41 0.45 6.11
N GLY A 71 9.11 1.13 7.20
CA GLY A 71 9.78 2.37 7.56
C GLY A 71 11.29 2.19 7.61
N ARG A 72 11.76 1.19 8.36
CA ARG A 72 13.20 0.85 8.46
C ARG A 72 13.79 0.38 7.14
N LEU A 73 13.05 -0.42 6.38
CA LEU A 73 13.51 -0.91 5.08
C LEU A 73 13.68 0.24 4.08
N ILE A 74 12.68 1.12 3.98
CA ILE A 74 12.71 2.29 3.10
C ILE A 74 13.86 3.24 3.48
N ASP A 75 14.17 3.36 4.77
CA ASP A 75 15.31 4.15 5.23
C ASP A 75 16.64 3.59 4.74
N ARG A 76 16.77 2.27 4.63
CA ARG A 76 17.99 1.59 4.18
C ARG A 76 18.13 1.53 2.66
N VAL A 77 17.06 1.16 1.96
CA VAL A 77 17.11 0.92 0.50
C VAL A 77 16.76 2.15 -0.35
N GLY A 78 16.23 3.19 0.29
CA GLY A 78 15.75 4.40 -0.35
C GLY A 78 14.27 4.33 -0.76
N THR A 79 13.63 5.50 -0.84
CA THR A 79 12.19 5.66 -1.06
C THR A 79 11.73 5.00 -2.35
N ARG A 80 12.44 5.24 -3.46
CA ARG A 80 12.06 4.68 -4.77
C ARG A 80 12.03 3.16 -4.78
N ARG A 81 13.11 2.51 -4.31
CA ARG A 81 13.21 1.04 -4.29
C ARG A 81 12.21 0.44 -3.30
N GLY A 82 12.09 1.03 -2.12
CA GLY A 82 11.17 0.55 -1.09
C GLY A 82 9.72 0.57 -1.55
N LEU A 83 9.26 1.68 -2.15
CA LEU A 83 7.92 1.77 -2.72
C LEU A 83 7.73 0.80 -3.89
N THR A 84 8.70 0.66 -4.79
CA THR A 84 8.60 -0.30 -5.90
C THR A 84 8.42 -1.72 -5.39
N ILE A 85 9.21 -2.14 -4.38
CA ILE A 85 9.08 -3.48 -3.78
C ILE A 85 7.70 -3.64 -3.14
N GLY A 86 7.23 -2.66 -2.36
CA GLY A 86 5.92 -2.70 -1.71
C GLY A 86 4.78 -2.82 -2.72
N VAL A 87 4.77 -1.95 -3.74
CA VAL A 87 3.74 -1.96 -4.80
C VAL A 87 3.74 -3.29 -5.56
N THR A 88 4.92 -3.78 -5.96
CA THR A 88 5.03 -5.07 -6.64
C THR A 88 4.50 -6.21 -5.77
N TRP A 89 4.87 -6.21 -4.48
CA TRP A 89 4.41 -7.21 -3.53
C TRP A 89 2.90 -7.26 -3.42
N TYR A 90 2.26 -6.14 -3.07
CA TYR A 90 0.81 -6.16 -2.87
C TYR A 90 0.05 -6.38 -4.18
N SER A 91 0.57 -5.94 -5.33
CA SER A 91 -0.03 -6.21 -6.63
C SER A 91 -0.06 -7.70 -6.96
N ILE A 92 1.05 -8.42 -6.71
CA ILE A 92 1.12 -9.88 -6.89
C ILE A 92 0.14 -10.56 -5.94
N VAL A 93 0.14 -10.19 -4.65
CA VAL A 93 -0.76 -10.80 -3.66
C VAL A 93 -2.23 -10.52 -3.97
N SER A 94 -2.56 -9.33 -4.47
CA SER A 94 -3.92 -8.98 -4.90
C SER A 94 -4.40 -9.91 -6.02
N VAL A 95 -3.57 -10.15 -7.03
CA VAL A 95 -3.87 -11.12 -8.10
C VAL A 95 -4.01 -12.53 -7.53
N LEU A 96 -3.10 -12.97 -6.66
CA LEU A 96 -3.15 -14.30 -6.06
C LEU A 96 -4.38 -14.50 -5.16
N THR A 97 -4.97 -13.42 -4.62
CA THR A 97 -6.20 -13.51 -3.83
C THR A 97 -7.37 -14.06 -4.66
N SER A 98 -7.35 -13.93 -5.99
CA SER A 98 -8.36 -14.53 -6.87
C SER A 98 -8.34 -16.07 -6.88
N LEU A 99 -7.25 -16.67 -6.41
CA LEU A 99 -7.10 -18.12 -6.28
C LEU A 99 -7.53 -18.63 -4.90
N ALA A 100 -7.98 -17.74 -4.01
CA ALA A 100 -8.43 -18.11 -2.68
C ALA A 100 -9.76 -18.87 -2.76
N ASN A 101 -9.83 -20.03 -2.12
CA ASN A 101 -10.97 -20.95 -2.16
C ASN A 101 -11.40 -21.43 -0.77
N GLY A 102 -11.19 -20.62 0.27
CA GLY A 102 -11.63 -20.94 1.63
C GLY A 102 -11.09 -19.96 2.65
N PHE A 103 -11.57 -20.04 3.88
CA PHE A 103 -11.24 -19.14 4.98
C PHE A 103 -9.73 -18.95 5.16
N THR A 104 -8.99 -20.04 5.28
CA THR A 104 -7.53 -19.99 5.53
C THR A 104 -6.76 -19.30 4.42
N SER A 105 -7.10 -19.56 3.15
CA SER A 105 -6.45 -18.93 2.01
C SER A 105 -6.78 -17.44 1.92
N PHE A 106 -8.04 -17.06 2.17
CA PHE A 106 -8.41 -15.64 2.25
C PHE A 106 -7.70 -14.91 3.39
N ALA A 107 -7.65 -15.50 4.59
CA ALA A 107 -6.94 -14.92 5.73
C ALA A 107 -5.44 -14.76 5.45
N ALA A 108 -4.80 -15.77 4.85
CA ALA A 108 -3.39 -15.73 4.49
C ALA A 108 -3.09 -14.64 3.44
N PHE A 109 -3.87 -14.58 2.36
CA PHE A 109 -3.68 -13.53 1.35
C PHE A 109 -3.98 -12.13 1.88
N ARG A 110 -4.95 -11.97 2.76
CA ARG A 110 -5.23 -10.70 3.43
C ARG A 110 -4.11 -10.27 4.37
N PHE A 111 -3.50 -11.20 5.08
CA PHE A 111 -2.32 -10.94 5.89
C PHE A 111 -1.15 -10.47 5.01
N LEU A 112 -0.84 -11.19 3.94
CA LEU A 112 0.24 -10.83 3.00
C LEU A 112 -0.04 -9.49 2.29
N LEU A 113 -1.30 -9.21 1.95
CA LEU A 113 -1.71 -7.95 1.35
C LEU A 113 -1.49 -6.79 2.32
N GLY A 114 -1.94 -6.93 3.58
CA GLY A 114 -1.70 -5.94 4.61
C GLY A 114 -0.22 -5.67 4.86
N ALA A 115 0.61 -6.71 4.85
CA ALA A 115 2.06 -6.58 4.96
C ALA A 115 2.67 -5.77 3.79
N GLY A 116 2.19 -5.96 2.57
CA GLY A 116 2.66 -5.21 1.39
C GLY A 116 2.16 -3.77 1.33
N GLU A 117 0.86 -3.56 1.53
CA GLU A 117 0.24 -2.23 1.51
C GLU A 117 0.77 -1.29 2.58
N SER A 118 1.25 -1.84 3.69
CA SER A 118 1.82 -1.05 4.80
C SER A 118 3.07 -0.26 4.41
N ALA A 119 3.71 -0.57 3.27
CA ALA A 119 4.82 0.22 2.71
C ALA A 119 4.37 1.61 2.23
N ASN A 120 3.11 1.76 1.83
CA ASN A 120 2.63 2.96 1.17
C ASN A 120 2.74 4.19 2.07
N TRP A 121 2.26 4.12 3.30
CA TRP A 121 2.25 5.27 4.21
C TRP A 121 3.66 5.80 4.58
N PRO A 122 4.61 4.98 5.08
CA PRO A 122 5.97 5.47 5.36
C PRO A 122 6.69 5.90 4.09
N GLY A 123 6.48 5.19 2.97
CA GLY A 123 7.08 5.53 1.69
C GLY A 123 6.59 6.85 1.13
N ALA A 124 5.28 7.08 1.15
CA ALA A 124 4.68 8.31 0.68
C ALA A 124 5.08 9.52 1.56
N SER A 125 5.04 9.37 2.87
CA SER A 125 5.47 10.43 3.80
C SER A 125 6.93 10.82 3.58
N LYS A 126 7.81 9.84 3.34
CA LYS A 126 9.21 10.07 3.04
C LYS A 126 9.39 10.73 1.67
N ALA A 127 8.71 10.26 0.64
CA ALA A 127 8.74 10.85 -0.69
C ALA A 127 8.31 12.33 -0.66
N VAL A 128 7.23 12.66 0.05
CA VAL A 128 6.79 14.05 0.23
C VAL A 128 7.87 14.87 0.92
N SER A 129 8.53 14.30 1.95
CA SER A 129 9.60 15.02 2.65
C SER A 129 10.85 15.27 1.79
N GLU A 130 11.14 14.40 0.83
CA GLU A 130 12.29 14.49 -0.07
C GLU A 130 12.04 15.44 -1.26
N TRP A 131 10.82 15.44 -1.82
CA TRP A 131 10.51 16.12 -3.07
C TRP A 131 9.77 17.44 -2.92
N PHE A 132 9.08 17.68 -1.78
CA PHE A 132 8.32 18.90 -1.56
C PHE A 132 9.05 19.85 -0.61
N PRO A 133 9.12 21.17 -0.92
CA PRO A 133 9.65 22.18 -0.02
C PRO A 133 8.79 22.26 1.26
N LYS A 134 9.39 22.67 2.37
CA LYS A 134 8.73 22.70 3.69
C LYS A 134 7.34 23.37 3.66
N ARG A 135 7.18 24.44 2.88
CA ARG A 135 5.92 25.19 2.76
C ARG A 135 4.80 24.42 2.04
N GLU A 136 5.15 23.45 1.20
CA GLU A 136 4.21 22.68 0.39
C GLU A 136 3.99 21.25 0.91
N ARG A 137 4.67 20.86 1.99
CA ARG A 137 4.56 19.50 2.54
C ARG A 137 3.17 19.16 3.09
N GLU A 138 2.46 20.17 3.61
CA GLU A 138 1.09 19.98 4.10
C GLU A 138 0.15 19.67 2.92
N ILE A 139 0.30 20.38 1.80
CA ILE A 139 -0.45 20.10 0.57
C ILE A 139 -0.10 18.69 0.05
N GLY A 140 1.18 18.32 0.01
CA GLY A 140 1.63 16.99 -0.41
C GLY A 140 1.05 15.87 0.48
N ARG A 141 0.94 16.09 1.80
CA ARG A 141 0.33 15.13 2.73
C ARG A 141 -1.19 15.00 2.56
N ALA A 142 -1.87 16.07 2.20
CA ALA A 142 -3.31 16.04 1.95
C ALA A 142 -3.69 15.23 0.70
N HIS A 143 -2.73 14.97 -0.20
CA HIS A 143 -2.93 14.20 -1.43
C HIS A 143 -2.44 12.74 -1.31
N VAL A 144 -1.98 12.32 -0.16
CA VAL A 144 -1.50 10.97 0.16
C VAL A 144 -2.34 10.34 1.26
#